data_ac6b6e1fae3927fc0ccccba1a1ae92b3
#
_entry.id   ac6b6e1fae3927fc0ccccba1a1ae92b3
#
_cell.length_a   1.000
_cell.length_b   1.000
_cell.length_c   1.000
_cell.angle_alpha   90.00
_cell.angle_beta   90.00
_cell.angle_gamma   90.00
#
_symmetry.space_group_name_H-M   'P 1'
#
loop_
_entity.id
_entity.type
_entity.pdbx_description
1 polymer ?
#
loop_
_entity_poly.entity_id
_entity_poly.type
_entity_poly.pdbx_seq_one_letter_code
_entity_poly.pdbx_strand_id
1 'polypeptide(L)'
;MLATLLIVLPLGVCAAVYLTEYASNKRLVGIIEYAAETLSGIPSIIYGLVGMLFFCQFLGMKTSLWAGSMTLVIMNLPTIMRTTQESLKTVPQSYREGAFGLGAGKWRVIRTVVLPGCVDGVITGCILAVGRILGETAALLYTAGFAHTLYGIKDGLANSGATLTVALYVYAKEQGEFDVAFAIASILMVLTLLINLAATLVGKYFKKRRSL
;
A
#
# COMPACT_ATOMS: atom_id res chain seq x y z
N MET A 1 -4.82 0.42 -8.39
CA MET A 1 -4.73 -0.44 -7.19
C MET A 1 -3.70 -1.55 -7.36
N LEU A 2 -3.85 -2.50 -8.30
CA LEU A 2 -2.89 -3.61 -8.45
C LEU A 2 -1.46 -3.13 -8.69
N ALA A 3 -1.25 -2.15 -9.57
CA ALA A 3 0.08 -1.58 -9.83
C ALA A 3 0.73 -1.03 -8.55
N THR A 4 -0.03 -0.28 -7.75
CA THR A 4 0.44 0.25 -6.46
C THR A 4 0.86 -0.88 -5.51
N LEU A 5 0.01 -1.90 -5.34
CA LEU A 5 0.29 -3.03 -4.44
C LEU A 5 1.51 -3.84 -4.87
N LEU A 6 1.66 -4.10 -6.18
CA LEU A 6 2.81 -4.81 -6.72
C LEU A 6 4.15 -4.13 -6.44
N ILE A 7 4.15 -2.81 -6.30
CA ILE A 7 5.36 -2.04 -6.01
C ILE A 7 5.53 -1.84 -4.50
N VAL A 8 4.47 -1.40 -3.80
CA VAL A 8 4.59 -0.99 -2.40
C VAL A 8 4.80 -2.17 -1.45
N LEU A 9 4.21 -3.35 -1.74
CA LEU A 9 4.37 -4.52 -0.88
C LEU A 9 5.81 -5.02 -0.83
N PRO A 10 6.48 -5.35 -1.95
CA PRO A 10 7.86 -5.79 -1.87
C PRO A 10 8.79 -4.71 -1.30
N LEU A 11 8.60 -3.43 -1.66
CA LEU A 11 9.41 -2.35 -1.13
C LEU A 11 9.23 -2.20 0.39
N GLY A 12 8.00 -2.15 0.88
CA GLY A 12 7.69 -1.98 2.30
C GLY A 12 8.17 -3.16 3.14
N VAL A 13 7.94 -4.40 2.67
CA VAL A 13 8.41 -5.60 3.36
C VAL A 13 9.94 -5.68 3.38
N CYS A 14 10.61 -5.44 2.24
CA CYS A 14 12.08 -5.43 2.20
C CYS A 14 12.68 -4.34 3.08
N ALA A 15 12.10 -3.13 3.08
CA ALA A 15 12.52 -2.05 3.95
C ALA A 15 12.37 -2.42 5.44
N ALA A 16 11.22 -2.99 5.81
CA ALA A 16 10.96 -3.44 7.18
C ALA A 16 11.96 -4.52 7.64
N VAL A 17 12.20 -5.52 6.78
CA VAL A 17 13.19 -6.57 7.07
C VAL A 17 14.58 -5.98 7.22
N TYR A 18 14.98 -5.08 6.33
CA TYR A 18 16.28 -4.43 6.41
C TYR A 18 16.46 -3.66 7.73
N LEU A 19 15.48 -2.82 8.07
CA LEU A 19 15.53 -1.98 9.28
C LEU A 19 15.48 -2.79 10.57
N THR A 20 14.74 -3.92 10.57
CA THR A 20 14.58 -4.74 11.77
C THR A 20 15.73 -5.74 11.96
N GLU A 21 16.18 -6.37 10.87
CA GLU A 21 17.10 -7.50 10.96
C GLU A 21 18.56 -7.14 10.59
N TYR A 22 18.77 -6.19 9.67
CA TYR A 22 20.11 -5.88 9.16
C TYR A 22 20.71 -4.59 9.68
N ALA A 23 19.90 -3.56 9.94
CA ALA A 23 20.39 -2.25 10.29
C ALA A 23 21.07 -2.26 11.68
N SER A 24 22.38 -2.01 11.70
CA SER A 24 23.18 -1.95 12.95
C SER A 24 23.12 -0.59 13.62
N ASN A 25 22.90 0.47 12.84
CA ASN A 25 22.88 1.83 13.34
C ASN A 25 21.50 2.23 13.85
N LYS A 26 21.27 2.06 15.16
CA LYS A 26 19.99 2.38 15.82
C LYS A 26 19.57 3.85 15.64
N ARG A 27 20.51 4.80 15.47
CA ARG A 27 20.17 6.21 15.25
C ARG A 27 19.55 6.41 13.86
N LEU A 28 20.12 5.81 12.83
CA LEU A 28 19.56 5.87 11.47
C LEU A 28 18.18 5.18 11.41
N VAL A 29 18.02 4.04 12.05
CA VAL A 29 16.72 3.36 12.14
C VAL A 29 15.69 4.27 12.78
N GLY A 30 16.00 4.91 13.92
CA GLY A 30 15.10 5.83 14.59
C GLY A 30 14.72 7.05 13.73
N ILE A 31 15.65 7.60 12.97
CA ILE A 31 15.37 8.72 12.04
C ILE A 31 14.42 8.28 10.93
N ILE A 32 14.63 7.09 10.35
CA ILE A 32 13.76 6.56 9.29
C ILE A 32 12.36 6.24 9.84
N GLU A 33 12.28 5.64 11.02
CA GLU A 33 11.00 5.35 11.68
C GLU A 33 10.24 6.64 11.99
N TYR A 34 10.90 7.66 12.52
CA TYR A 34 10.31 8.98 12.79
C TYR A 34 9.85 9.67 11.50
N ALA A 35 10.66 9.63 10.43
CA ALA A 35 10.28 10.17 9.14
C ALA A 35 9.04 9.44 8.56
N ALA A 36 9.01 8.11 8.64
CA ALA A 36 7.87 7.31 8.20
C ALA A 36 6.59 7.62 9.00
N GLU A 37 6.71 7.83 10.32
CA GLU A 37 5.60 8.24 11.17
C GLU A 37 5.07 9.61 10.79
N THR A 38 5.95 10.58 10.59
CA THR A 38 5.61 11.93 10.13
C THR A 38 4.90 11.89 8.77
N LEU A 39 5.45 11.12 7.81
CA LEU A 39 4.83 10.93 6.50
C LEU A 39 3.42 10.33 6.62
N SER A 40 3.21 9.34 7.47
CA SER A 40 1.89 8.73 7.63
C SER A 40 0.81 9.68 8.15
N GLY A 41 1.21 10.76 8.84
CA GLY A 41 0.33 11.81 9.35
C GLY A 41 -0.03 12.91 8.35
N ILE A 42 0.63 12.97 7.19
CA ILE A 42 0.36 14.01 6.19
C ILE A 42 -0.99 13.75 5.51
N PRO A 43 -1.87 14.78 5.37
CA PRO A 43 -3.11 14.66 4.62
C PRO A 43 -2.89 14.23 3.16
N SER A 44 -3.75 13.33 2.66
CA SER A 44 -3.61 12.76 1.30
C SER A 44 -3.65 13.79 0.18
N ILE A 45 -4.35 14.91 0.39
CA ILE A 45 -4.38 16.01 -0.57
C ILE A 45 -2.98 16.60 -0.83
N ILE A 46 -2.14 16.68 0.20
CA ILE A 46 -0.75 17.16 0.07
C ILE A 46 0.06 16.17 -0.77
N TYR A 47 -0.11 14.86 -0.54
CA TYR A 47 0.49 13.84 -1.41
C TYR A 47 0.04 13.99 -2.86
N GLY A 48 -1.23 14.32 -3.09
CA GLY A 48 -1.76 14.59 -4.43
C GLY A 48 -1.09 15.78 -5.10
N LEU A 49 -0.95 16.90 -4.39
CA LEU A 49 -0.30 18.10 -4.92
C LEU A 49 1.19 17.87 -5.19
N VAL A 50 1.92 17.29 -4.25
CA VAL A 50 3.34 16.96 -4.41
C VAL A 50 3.52 15.93 -5.54
N GLY A 51 2.66 14.91 -5.59
CA GLY A 51 2.67 13.90 -6.64
C GLY A 51 2.40 14.51 -8.03
N MET A 52 1.47 15.45 -8.14
CA MET A 52 1.20 16.19 -9.37
C MET A 52 2.45 16.99 -9.79
N LEU A 53 3.04 17.76 -8.89
CA LEU A 53 4.24 18.55 -9.20
C LEU A 53 5.41 17.66 -9.61
N PHE A 54 5.65 16.59 -8.88
CA PHE A 54 6.82 15.74 -9.10
C PHE A 54 6.62 14.77 -10.28
N PHE A 55 5.56 13.95 -10.26
CA PHE A 55 5.37 12.93 -11.29
C PHE A 55 4.80 13.52 -12.59
N CYS A 56 3.76 14.38 -12.50
CA CYS A 56 3.09 14.85 -13.69
C CYS A 56 3.86 15.99 -14.38
N GLN A 57 4.40 16.94 -13.62
CA GLN A 57 5.08 18.11 -14.19
C GLN A 57 6.60 17.88 -14.33
N PHE A 58 7.31 17.57 -13.23
CA PHE A 58 8.76 17.45 -13.25
C PHE A 58 9.24 16.24 -14.06
N LEU A 59 8.64 15.06 -13.85
CA LEU A 59 8.98 13.84 -14.61
C LEU A 59 8.26 13.76 -15.98
N GLY A 60 7.34 14.67 -16.28
CA GLY A 60 6.65 14.72 -17.56
C GLY A 60 5.68 13.57 -17.82
N MET A 61 5.26 12.82 -16.76
CA MET A 61 4.35 11.68 -16.90
C MET A 61 2.90 12.10 -17.23
N LYS A 62 2.61 13.41 -17.24
CA LYS A 62 1.25 13.98 -17.33
C LYS A 62 0.34 13.39 -16.25
N THR A 63 -0.93 13.81 -16.22
CA THR A 63 -1.93 13.15 -15.39
C THR A 63 -2.19 11.75 -15.93
N SER A 64 -1.87 10.72 -15.14
CA SER A 64 -1.94 9.33 -15.57
C SER A 64 -2.17 8.39 -14.38
N LEU A 65 -2.71 7.20 -14.66
CA LEU A 65 -2.84 6.18 -13.63
C LEU A 65 -1.49 5.73 -13.06
N TRP A 66 -0.40 5.84 -13.84
CA TRP A 66 0.96 5.60 -13.34
C TRP A 66 1.38 6.64 -12.31
N ALA A 67 1.21 7.93 -12.60
CA ALA A 67 1.53 9.01 -11.65
C ALA A 67 0.72 8.85 -10.35
N GLY A 68 -0.58 8.54 -10.46
CA GLY A 68 -1.43 8.22 -9.32
C GLY A 68 -0.93 6.99 -8.54
N SER A 69 -0.55 5.92 -9.23
CA SER A 69 -0.03 4.72 -8.59
C SER A 69 1.28 4.98 -7.83
N MET A 70 2.21 5.76 -8.40
CA MET A 70 3.46 6.12 -7.73
C MET A 70 3.22 7.00 -6.49
N THR A 71 2.29 7.94 -6.58
CA THR A 71 1.89 8.77 -5.43
C THR A 71 1.31 7.90 -4.31
N LEU A 72 0.44 6.95 -4.65
CA LEU A 72 -0.10 5.99 -3.68
C LEU A 72 0.95 5.05 -3.10
N VAL A 73 2.00 4.70 -3.86
CA VAL A 73 3.15 3.93 -3.35
C VAL A 73 3.83 4.69 -2.23
N ILE A 74 4.19 5.96 -2.46
CA ILE A 74 4.85 6.79 -1.45
C ILE A 74 3.96 6.94 -0.21
N MET A 75 2.66 7.18 -0.39
CA MET A 75 1.71 7.38 0.70
C MET A 75 1.50 6.12 1.55
N ASN A 76 1.51 4.93 0.96
CA ASN A 76 1.25 3.67 1.67
C ASN A 76 2.52 2.96 2.16
N LEU A 77 3.70 3.33 1.64
CA LEU A 77 4.98 2.71 2.01
C LEU A 77 5.25 2.75 3.53
N PRO A 78 5.07 3.88 4.24
CA PRO A 78 5.27 3.94 5.69
C PRO A 78 4.37 2.97 6.46
N THR A 79 3.11 2.86 6.07
CA THR A 79 2.13 1.99 6.72
C THR A 79 2.52 0.52 6.60
N ILE A 80 2.86 0.06 5.38
CA ILE A 80 3.27 -1.34 5.14
C ILE A 80 4.60 -1.65 5.82
N MET A 81 5.55 -0.73 5.75
CA MET A 81 6.83 -0.89 6.44
C MET A 81 6.63 -1.04 7.95
N ARG A 82 5.83 -0.19 8.58
CA ARG A 82 5.60 -0.19 10.02
C ARG A 82 4.84 -1.43 10.50
N THR A 83 3.74 -1.79 9.85
CA THR A 83 2.98 -3.01 10.21
C THR A 83 3.83 -4.26 10.05
N THR A 84 4.69 -4.31 9.04
CA THR A 84 5.64 -5.42 8.84
C THR A 84 6.71 -5.42 9.93
N GLN A 85 7.29 -4.28 10.30
CA GLN A 85 8.27 -4.20 11.39
C GLN A 85 7.68 -4.64 12.73
N GLU A 86 6.48 -4.16 13.07
CA GLU A 86 5.78 -4.58 14.28
C GLU A 86 5.59 -6.09 14.31
N SER A 87 5.21 -6.68 13.19
CA SER A 87 5.04 -8.11 13.07
C SER A 87 6.36 -8.89 13.15
N LEU A 88 7.45 -8.38 12.56
CA LEU A 88 8.78 -8.96 12.71
C LEU A 88 9.25 -8.98 14.19
N LYS A 89 8.91 -7.93 14.95
CA LYS A 89 9.23 -7.82 16.37
C LYS A 89 8.45 -8.82 17.26
N THR A 90 7.31 -9.37 16.80
CA THR A 90 6.56 -10.38 17.57
C THR A 90 7.18 -11.76 17.53
N VAL A 91 8.08 -12.04 16.57
CA VAL A 91 8.77 -13.34 16.48
C VAL A 91 9.76 -13.47 17.64
N PRO A 92 9.65 -14.50 18.51
CA PRO A 92 10.54 -14.67 19.67
C PRO A 92 12.01 -14.74 19.29
N GLN A 93 12.85 -14.09 20.08
CA GLN A 93 14.30 -14.09 19.87
C GLN A 93 14.91 -15.49 19.96
N SER A 94 14.35 -16.36 20.79
CA SER A 94 14.78 -17.76 20.95
C SER A 94 14.73 -18.56 19.63
N TYR A 95 13.79 -18.25 18.73
CA TYR A 95 13.71 -18.92 17.43
C TYR A 95 14.88 -18.51 16.53
N ARG A 96 15.30 -17.25 16.60
CA ARG A 96 16.47 -16.76 15.87
C ARG A 96 17.75 -17.39 16.41
N GLU A 97 17.91 -17.40 17.73
CA GLU A 97 19.07 -17.98 18.42
C GLU A 97 19.18 -19.48 18.19
N GLY A 98 18.07 -20.22 18.27
CA GLY A 98 18.03 -21.64 17.96
C GLY A 98 18.47 -21.94 16.53
N ALA A 99 17.99 -21.15 15.55
CA ALA A 99 18.38 -21.31 14.16
C ALA A 99 19.88 -20.97 13.93
N PHE A 100 20.39 -19.94 14.58
CA PHE A 100 21.83 -19.61 14.55
C PHE A 100 22.67 -20.71 15.21
N GLY A 101 22.21 -21.28 16.33
CA GLY A 101 22.86 -22.38 17.00
C GLY A 101 22.99 -23.64 16.13
N LEU A 102 22.05 -23.85 15.23
CA LEU A 102 22.10 -24.91 14.20
C LEU A 102 22.99 -24.57 12.98
N GLY A 103 23.71 -23.44 13.03
CA GLY A 103 24.62 -23.00 11.96
C GLY A 103 23.93 -22.31 10.78
N ALA A 104 22.66 -21.91 10.89
CA ALA A 104 21.97 -21.18 9.82
C ALA A 104 22.53 -19.78 9.66
N GLY A 105 22.86 -19.39 8.41
CA GLY A 105 23.22 -18.00 8.10
C GLY A 105 22.06 -17.04 8.22
N LYS A 106 22.33 -15.75 8.45
CA LYS A 106 21.34 -14.70 8.72
C LYS A 106 20.17 -14.66 7.71
N TRP A 107 20.48 -14.70 6.43
CA TRP A 107 19.46 -14.74 5.38
C TRP A 107 18.55 -15.99 5.48
N ARG A 108 19.13 -17.14 5.80
CA ARG A 108 18.36 -18.37 5.98
C ARG A 108 17.41 -18.26 7.15
N VAL A 109 17.88 -17.73 8.30
CA VAL A 109 17.02 -17.47 9.47
C VAL A 109 15.86 -16.56 9.13
N ILE A 110 16.12 -15.45 8.43
CA ILE A 110 15.08 -14.51 8.02
C ILE A 110 14.04 -15.21 7.13
N ARG A 111 14.48 -15.93 6.10
CA ARG A 111 13.58 -16.55 5.12
C ARG A 111 12.78 -17.73 5.68
N THR A 112 13.36 -18.52 6.56
CA THR A 112 12.75 -19.79 7.03
C THR A 112 12.09 -19.70 8.39
N VAL A 113 12.48 -18.74 9.22
CA VAL A 113 11.96 -18.58 10.59
C VAL A 113 11.20 -17.27 10.76
N VAL A 114 11.87 -16.14 10.47
CA VAL A 114 11.33 -14.82 10.79
C VAL A 114 10.19 -14.42 9.84
N LEU A 115 10.42 -14.42 8.55
CA LEU A 115 9.38 -14.06 7.55
C LEU A 115 8.16 -14.97 7.64
N PRO A 116 8.33 -16.29 7.75
CA PRO A 116 7.21 -17.15 8.04
C PRO A 116 6.48 -16.81 9.34
N GLY A 117 7.17 -16.46 10.38
CA GLY A 117 6.58 -16.10 11.68
C GLY A 117 5.75 -14.82 11.66
N CYS A 118 6.05 -13.87 10.75
CA CYS A 118 5.41 -12.56 10.70
C CYS A 118 4.36 -12.38 9.58
N VAL A 119 4.05 -13.42 8.82
CA VAL A 119 3.11 -13.33 7.67
C VAL A 119 1.74 -12.79 8.06
N ASP A 120 1.24 -13.09 9.25
CA ASP A 120 -0.06 -12.59 9.72
C ASP A 120 -0.12 -11.06 9.73
N GLY A 121 0.95 -10.40 10.16
CA GLY A 121 1.00 -8.94 10.16
C GLY A 121 1.23 -8.34 8.78
N VAL A 122 2.02 -9.00 7.93
CA VAL A 122 2.16 -8.59 6.53
C VAL A 122 0.80 -8.65 5.81
N ILE A 123 0.04 -9.72 6.01
CA ILE A 123 -1.32 -9.85 5.45
C ILE A 123 -2.23 -8.74 6.00
N THR A 124 -2.18 -8.48 7.29
CA THR A 124 -2.96 -7.39 7.92
C THR A 124 -2.60 -6.03 7.30
N GLY A 125 -1.31 -5.75 7.16
CA GLY A 125 -0.82 -4.55 6.49
C GLY A 125 -1.30 -4.43 5.04
N CYS A 126 -1.32 -5.55 4.30
CA CYS A 126 -1.88 -5.60 2.94
C CYS A 126 -3.37 -5.26 2.92
N ILE A 127 -4.17 -5.82 3.83
CA ILE A 127 -5.62 -5.55 3.91
C ILE A 127 -5.88 -4.08 4.20
N LEU A 128 -5.15 -3.50 5.15
CA LEU A 128 -5.25 -2.07 5.48
C LEU A 128 -4.86 -1.18 4.29
N ALA A 129 -3.78 -1.53 3.58
CA ALA A 129 -3.35 -0.80 2.39
C ALA A 129 -4.37 -0.89 1.25
N VAL A 130 -4.98 -2.06 1.03
CA VAL A 130 -6.05 -2.24 0.03
C VAL A 130 -7.23 -1.34 0.35
N GLY A 131 -7.71 -1.32 1.59
CA GLY A 131 -8.82 -0.47 2.01
C GLY A 131 -8.52 1.02 1.80
N ARG A 132 -7.31 1.46 2.18
CA ARG A 132 -6.87 2.85 2.00
C ARG A 132 -6.75 3.24 0.52
N ILE A 133 -6.17 2.39 -0.31
CA ILE A 133 -6.02 2.65 -1.76
C ILE A 133 -7.39 2.72 -2.45
N LEU A 134 -8.34 1.86 -2.07
CA LEU A 134 -9.69 1.87 -2.64
C LEU A 134 -10.47 3.13 -2.30
N GLY A 135 -10.30 3.64 -1.08
CA GLY A 135 -10.98 4.84 -0.62
C GLY A 135 -10.31 6.16 -1.01
N GLU A 136 -9.12 6.12 -1.63
CA GLU A 136 -8.35 7.33 -1.88
C GLU A 136 -8.92 8.14 -3.05
N THR A 137 -9.26 9.38 -2.77
CA THR A 137 -9.84 10.32 -3.73
C THR A 137 -8.91 11.51 -3.97
N ALA A 138 -8.48 12.18 -2.89
CA ALA A 138 -7.80 13.46 -2.98
C ALA A 138 -6.45 13.37 -3.71
N ALA A 139 -5.63 12.38 -3.40
CA ALA A 139 -4.36 12.21 -4.09
C ALA A 139 -4.54 11.85 -5.56
N LEU A 140 -5.53 11.01 -5.89
CA LEU A 140 -5.78 10.56 -7.26
C LEU A 140 -6.43 11.62 -8.12
N LEU A 141 -7.23 12.51 -7.57
CA LEU A 141 -7.83 13.63 -8.29
C LEU A 141 -6.77 14.47 -9.00
N TYR A 142 -5.67 14.77 -8.32
CA TYR A 142 -4.58 15.58 -8.86
C TYR A 142 -3.58 14.82 -9.73
N THR A 143 -3.43 13.52 -9.53
CA THR A 143 -2.36 12.73 -10.16
C THR A 143 -2.86 11.78 -11.25
N ALA A 144 -3.99 11.11 -11.05
CA ALA A 144 -4.60 10.23 -12.03
C ALA A 144 -5.56 10.98 -12.96
N GLY A 145 -6.16 12.06 -12.46
CA GLY A 145 -7.13 12.88 -13.19
C GLY A 145 -8.51 12.23 -13.30
N PHE A 146 -9.32 12.79 -14.20
CA PHE A 146 -10.68 12.34 -14.47
C PHE A 146 -10.91 12.31 -15.97
N ALA A 147 -10.84 11.13 -16.59
CA ALA A 147 -11.13 10.93 -17.99
C ALA A 147 -12.16 9.81 -18.17
N HIS A 148 -13.14 10.06 -19.05
CA HIS A 148 -14.20 9.11 -19.40
C HIS A 148 -13.82 8.11 -20.49
N THR A 149 -12.61 8.20 -21.04
CA THR A 149 -12.15 7.35 -22.14
C THR A 149 -11.70 5.98 -21.64
N LEU A 150 -12.24 4.93 -22.20
CA LEU A 150 -11.78 3.56 -21.94
C LEU A 150 -10.59 3.25 -22.85
N TYR A 151 -9.43 3.09 -22.21
CA TYR A 151 -8.21 2.67 -22.89
C TYR A 151 -7.96 1.17 -22.68
N GLY A 152 -7.23 0.54 -23.61
CA GLY A 152 -6.70 -0.81 -23.37
C GLY A 152 -5.76 -0.86 -22.15
N ILE A 153 -5.49 -2.05 -21.61
CA ILE A 153 -4.72 -2.21 -20.36
C ILE A 153 -3.34 -1.54 -20.42
N LYS A 154 -2.66 -1.58 -21.56
CA LYS A 154 -1.31 -0.99 -21.72
C LYS A 154 -1.39 0.55 -21.78
N ASP A 155 -2.31 1.07 -22.56
CA ASP A 155 -2.46 2.51 -22.76
C ASP A 155 -3.17 3.18 -21.59
N GLY A 156 -4.05 2.43 -20.90
CA GLY A 156 -4.80 2.91 -19.74
C GLY A 156 -3.93 3.36 -18.57
N LEU A 157 -2.80 2.71 -18.36
CA LEU A 157 -1.88 3.11 -17.27
C LEU A 157 -1.13 4.41 -17.57
N ALA A 158 -0.84 4.68 -18.84
CA ALA A 158 -0.13 5.88 -19.28
C ALA A 158 -1.02 7.11 -19.47
N ASN A 159 -2.34 6.91 -19.49
CA ASN A 159 -3.31 7.98 -19.68
C ASN A 159 -4.09 8.30 -18.40
N SER A 160 -4.76 9.46 -18.42
CA SER A 160 -5.67 9.86 -17.37
C SER A 160 -6.85 8.89 -17.27
N GLY A 161 -7.23 8.52 -16.06
CA GLY A 161 -8.36 7.62 -15.82
C GLY A 161 -9.04 7.91 -14.50
N ALA A 162 -10.36 7.83 -14.47
CA ALA A 162 -11.14 8.02 -13.26
C ALA A 162 -11.16 6.74 -12.40
N THR A 163 -10.81 6.87 -11.12
CA THR A 163 -11.19 5.85 -10.14
C THR A 163 -12.63 6.06 -9.71
N LEU A 164 -13.28 5.02 -9.18
CA LEU A 164 -14.67 5.14 -8.70
C LEU A 164 -14.84 6.23 -7.65
N THR A 165 -13.85 6.41 -6.77
CA THR A 165 -13.86 7.44 -5.73
C THR A 165 -13.72 8.85 -6.30
N VAL A 166 -12.86 9.05 -7.30
CA VAL A 166 -12.73 10.32 -8.02
C VAL A 166 -14.00 10.61 -8.82
N ALA A 167 -14.56 9.60 -9.50
CA ALA A 167 -15.82 9.75 -10.22
C ALA A 167 -16.96 10.15 -9.27
N LEU A 168 -17.09 9.47 -8.12
CA LEU A 168 -18.06 9.83 -7.09
C LEU A 168 -17.94 11.31 -6.69
N TYR A 169 -16.72 11.77 -6.42
CA TYR A 169 -16.47 13.16 -6.02
C TYR A 169 -16.88 14.15 -7.13
N VAL A 170 -16.46 13.90 -8.36
CA VAL A 170 -16.73 14.80 -9.49
C VAL A 170 -18.23 14.88 -9.79
N TYR A 171 -18.93 13.74 -9.86
CA TYR A 171 -20.39 13.74 -10.11
C TYR A 171 -21.17 14.40 -8.98
N ALA A 172 -20.81 14.13 -7.72
CA ALA A 172 -21.52 14.72 -6.58
C ALA A 172 -21.21 16.21 -6.40
N LYS A 173 -19.93 16.62 -6.52
CA LYS A 173 -19.49 17.95 -6.07
C LYS A 173 -19.36 18.95 -7.21
N GLU A 174 -18.90 18.51 -8.40
CA GLU A 174 -18.63 19.40 -9.53
C GLU A 174 -19.79 19.45 -10.52
N GLN A 175 -20.46 18.32 -10.76
CA GLN A 175 -21.55 18.23 -11.72
C GLN A 175 -22.93 18.32 -11.08
N GLY A 176 -23.06 18.05 -9.78
CA GLY A 176 -24.35 18.10 -9.07
C GLY A 176 -25.29 16.93 -9.44
N GLU A 177 -24.78 15.90 -10.11
CA GLU A 177 -25.53 14.71 -10.52
C GLU A 177 -25.58 13.67 -9.37
N PHE A 178 -26.42 13.94 -8.38
CA PHE A 178 -26.52 13.10 -7.17
C PHE A 178 -27.00 11.68 -7.45
N ASP A 179 -27.88 11.48 -8.44
CA ASP A 179 -28.38 10.14 -8.79
C ASP A 179 -27.25 9.22 -9.27
N VAL A 180 -26.37 9.75 -10.13
CA VAL A 180 -25.19 9.03 -10.61
C VAL A 180 -24.20 8.82 -9.48
N ALA A 181 -23.99 9.85 -8.64
CA ALA A 181 -23.11 9.76 -7.50
C ALA A 181 -23.56 8.68 -6.50
N PHE A 182 -24.84 8.59 -6.17
CA PHE A 182 -25.38 7.54 -5.29
C PHE A 182 -25.25 6.14 -5.91
N ALA A 183 -25.43 6.00 -7.21
CA ALA A 183 -25.21 4.73 -7.89
C ALA A 183 -23.73 4.30 -7.79
N ILE A 184 -22.78 5.20 -8.03
CA ILE A 184 -21.35 4.95 -7.91
C ILE A 184 -20.98 4.61 -6.45
N ALA A 185 -21.53 5.35 -5.47
CA ALA A 185 -21.31 5.09 -4.04
C ALA A 185 -21.77 3.69 -3.64
N SER A 186 -22.95 3.26 -4.12
CA SER A 186 -23.49 1.93 -3.86
C SER A 186 -22.60 0.82 -4.44
N ILE A 187 -22.13 0.99 -5.67
CA ILE A 187 -21.20 0.06 -6.32
C ILE A 187 -19.87 0.02 -5.54
N LEU A 188 -19.34 1.17 -5.16
CA LEU A 188 -18.07 1.28 -4.42
C LEU A 188 -18.18 0.59 -3.05
N MET A 189 -19.30 0.78 -2.35
CA MET A 189 -19.55 0.14 -1.05
C MET A 189 -19.55 -1.38 -1.18
N VAL A 190 -20.31 -1.94 -2.14
CA VAL A 190 -20.36 -3.37 -2.39
C VAL A 190 -18.99 -3.91 -2.79
N LEU A 191 -18.30 -3.23 -3.70
CA LEU A 191 -16.97 -3.62 -4.18
C LEU A 191 -15.95 -3.64 -3.02
N THR A 192 -15.94 -2.61 -2.19
CA THR A 192 -15.03 -2.50 -1.05
C THR A 192 -15.30 -3.62 -0.03
N LEU A 193 -16.56 -3.92 0.24
CA LEU A 193 -16.95 -5.00 1.13
C LEU A 193 -16.50 -6.36 0.57
N LEU A 194 -16.72 -6.63 -0.70
CA LEU A 194 -16.29 -7.86 -1.36
C LEU A 194 -14.77 -8.03 -1.35
N ILE A 195 -14.03 -6.97 -1.66
CA ILE A 195 -12.56 -7.01 -1.68
C ILE A 195 -11.99 -7.22 -0.27
N ASN A 196 -12.52 -6.53 0.74
CA ASN A 196 -12.10 -6.71 2.13
C ASN A 196 -12.44 -8.11 2.65
N LEU A 197 -13.62 -8.64 2.29
CA LEU A 197 -13.99 -10.01 2.62
C LEU A 197 -13.04 -11.01 1.96
N ALA A 198 -12.78 -10.87 0.68
CA ALA A 198 -11.84 -11.72 -0.06
C ALA A 198 -10.42 -11.66 0.55
N ALA A 199 -9.91 -10.46 0.84
CA ALA A 199 -8.61 -10.28 1.48
C ALA A 199 -8.54 -10.96 2.85
N THR A 200 -9.61 -10.83 3.65
CA THR A 200 -9.70 -11.49 4.98
C THR A 200 -9.76 -13.01 4.85
N LEU A 201 -10.52 -13.54 3.90
CA LEU A 201 -10.62 -14.98 3.67
C LEU A 201 -9.28 -15.57 3.19
N VAL A 202 -8.60 -14.89 2.28
CA VAL A 202 -7.25 -15.25 1.82
C VAL A 202 -6.29 -15.26 3.01
N GLY A 203 -6.30 -14.22 3.84
CA GLY A 203 -5.49 -14.15 5.06
C GLY A 203 -5.74 -15.33 6.00
N LYS A 204 -7.02 -15.65 6.30
CA LYS A 204 -7.40 -16.80 7.12
C LYS A 204 -6.95 -18.14 6.52
N TYR A 205 -7.05 -18.29 5.20
CA TYR A 205 -6.61 -19.50 4.51
C TYR A 205 -5.10 -19.74 4.66
N PHE A 206 -4.29 -18.70 4.47
CA PHE A 206 -2.84 -18.78 4.69
C PHE A 206 -2.48 -19.07 6.14
N LYS A 207 -3.20 -18.51 7.10
CA LYS A 207 -3.00 -18.77 8.53
C LYS A 207 -3.32 -20.22 8.89
N LYS A 208 -4.45 -20.76 8.43
CA LYS A 208 -4.85 -22.15 8.71
C LYS A 208 -3.88 -23.19 8.16
N ARG A 209 -3.28 -22.93 7.00
CA ARG A 209 -2.32 -23.85 6.36
C ARG A 209 -0.97 -23.95 7.09
N ARG A 210 -0.72 -23.09 8.07
CA ARG A 210 0.51 -23.05 8.88
C ARG A 210 0.35 -23.63 10.27
N SER A 211 -0.86 -23.72 10.79
CA SER A 211 -1.15 -24.34 12.08
C SER A 211 -1.22 -25.88 11.99
N LEU A 212 -1.01 -26.44 10.81
CA LEU A 212 -0.81 -27.86 10.51
C LEU A 212 0.66 -28.14 10.20
#